data_17f1de461a88aeebffad669ec35fd6a1
#
_entry.id   17f1de461a88aeebffad669ec35fd6a1
#
_cell.length_a   1.000
_cell.length_b   1.000
_cell.length_c   1.000
_cell.angle_alpha   90.00
_cell.angle_beta   90.00
_cell.angle_gamma   90.00
#
_symmetry.space_group_name_H-M   'P 1'
#
loop_
_entity.id
_entity.type
_entity.pdbx_description
1 polymer ?
#
loop_
_entity_poly.entity_id
_entity_poly.type
_entity_poly.pdbx_seq_one_letter_code
_entity_poly.pdbx_strand_id
1 'polypeptide(L)'
;DDANRALMGSNMMRQAVPLLKPEAPLVGTGIESDVALDSGVTIVAKRDGLVDKIDGKRIVVKVTEETDFNKSSVDIYNLQKFKRSNQNTCINQKPLVRVGDKVKSGDIIADGPSTRLGELALGKNVTVAFMPWQGYNFEDSILISERCVTDDVFTSVHIVEYEIMARDTKLGEEEITRDIPNVNEEALKNLDESGIVYIGAEVNAGDILVGKVTPKGDSASGPEEKLLRSIFGEKAIDAVSYTHLTLPTSNS
;
A
#
# COMPACT_ATOMS: atom_id res chain seq x y z
N ASP A 1 -9.83 -29.31 -22.88
CA ASP A 1 -10.33 -28.03 -22.36
C ASP A 1 -9.90 -27.76 -20.91
N ASP A 2 -9.92 -28.75 -19.99
CA ASP A 2 -9.60 -28.55 -18.59
C ASP A 2 -8.16 -28.06 -18.35
N ALA A 3 -7.18 -28.57 -19.11
CA ALA A 3 -5.80 -28.12 -19.02
C ALA A 3 -5.63 -26.64 -19.41
N ASN A 4 -6.33 -26.20 -20.45
CA ASN A 4 -6.28 -24.81 -20.88
C ASN A 4 -6.94 -23.88 -19.86
N ARG A 5 -8.05 -24.32 -19.25
CA ARG A 5 -8.74 -23.58 -18.19
C ARG A 5 -7.92 -23.56 -16.89
N ALA A 6 -7.24 -24.62 -16.53
CA ALA A 6 -6.32 -24.66 -15.40
C ALA A 6 -5.13 -23.69 -15.58
N LEU A 7 -4.59 -23.59 -16.80
CA LEU A 7 -3.54 -22.62 -17.12
C LEU A 7 -4.03 -21.17 -16.93
N MET A 8 -5.23 -20.86 -17.45
CA MET A 8 -5.82 -19.53 -17.28
C MET A 8 -6.06 -19.21 -15.81
N GLY A 9 -6.62 -20.13 -15.05
CA GLY A 9 -6.83 -19.98 -13.60
C GLY A 9 -5.52 -19.76 -12.83
N SER A 10 -4.48 -20.53 -13.16
CA SER A 10 -3.15 -20.36 -12.57
C SER A 10 -2.55 -18.99 -12.86
N ASN A 11 -2.73 -18.48 -14.07
CA ASN A 11 -2.28 -17.13 -14.42
C ASN A 11 -3.04 -16.04 -13.65
N MET A 12 -4.34 -16.23 -13.44
CA MET A 12 -5.18 -15.27 -12.69
C MET A 12 -4.82 -15.25 -11.20
N MET A 13 -4.51 -16.39 -10.58
CA MET A 13 -4.06 -16.44 -9.18
C MET A 13 -2.84 -15.55 -8.92
N ARG A 14 -1.92 -15.47 -9.89
CA ARG A 14 -0.71 -14.63 -9.79
C ARG A 14 -0.97 -13.12 -9.89
N GLN A 15 -2.17 -12.72 -10.30
CA GLN A 15 -2.59 -11.32 -10.44
C GLN A 15 -3.53 -10.87 -9.31
N ALA A 16 -3.78 -11.73 -8.34
CA ALA A 16 -4.67 -11.42 -7.22
C ALA A 16 -4.11 -10.29 -6.35
N VAL A 17 -4.95 -9.31 -6.07
CA VAL A 17 -4.62 -8.18 -5.19
C VAL A 17 -4.84 -8.59 -3.74
N PRO A 18 -3.89 -8.31 -2.82
CA PRO A 18 -4.08 -8.56 -1.40
C PRO A 18 -5.29 -7.78 -0.85
N LEU A 19 -6.21 -8.50 -0.25
CA LEU A 19 -7.41 -7.91 0.33
C LEU A 19 -7.21 -7.52 1.81
N LEU A 20 -8.01 -6.58 2.27
CA LEU A 20 -8.02 -6.16 3.67
C LEU A 20 -8.43 -7.29 4.63
N LYS A 21 -9.42 -8.09 4.20
CA LYS A 21 -9.96 -9.23 4.95
C LYS A 21 -9.99 -10.49 4.05
N PRO A 22 -8.84 -11.10 3.75
CA PRO A 22 -8.82 -12.30 2.91
C PRO A 22 -9.44 -13.50 3.63
N GLU A 23 -9.90 -14.50 2.87
CA GLU A 23 -10.37 -15.77 3.37
C GLU A 23 -9.68 -16.93 2.66
N ALA A 24 -9.39 -17.99 3.41
CA ALA A 24 -8.91 -19.22 2.84
C ALA A 24 -10.00 -19.86 1.95
N PRO A 25 -9.65 -20.51 0.84
CA PRO A 25 -10.62 -21.16 -0.03
C PRO A 25 -11.33 -22.30 0.72
N LEU A 26 -12.63 -22.45 0.50
CA LEU A 26 -13.42 -23.56 1.07
C LEU A 26 -13.02 -24.90 0.46
N VAL A 27 -12.61 -24.89 -0.80
CA VAL A 27 -12.12 -26.06 -1.52
C VAL A 27 -10.68 -25.75 -1.97
N GLY A 28 -9.75 -26.46 -1.42
CA GLY A 28 -8.31 -26.30 -1.67
C GLY A 28 -7.70 -27.57 -2.21
N THR A 29 -6.44 -27.49 -2.59
CA THR A 29 -5.62 -28.58 -3.12
C THR A 29 -4.71 -29.20 -2.05
N GLY A 30 -4.56 -28.53 -0.89
CA GLY A 30 -3.64 -28.90 0.19
C GLY A 30 -2.25 -28.27 0.07
N ILE A 31 -1.96 -27.57 -1.03
CA ILE A 31 -0.68 -26.87 -1.24
C ILE A 31 -0.67 -25.47 -0.64
N GLU A 32 -1.81 -24.96 -0.20
CA GLU A 32 -1.98 -23.59 0.27
C GLU A 32 -1.11 -23.25 1.48
N SER A 33 -0.96 -24.21 2.41
CA SER A 33 -0.09 -24.05 3.58
C SER A 33 1.39 -24.00 3.20
N ASP A 34 1.81 -24.90 2.29
CA ASP A 34 3.20 -24.98 1.83
C ASP A 34 3.57 -23.69 1.06
N VAL A 35 2.70 -23.21 0.21
CA VAL A 35 2.90 -21.96 -0.51
C VAL A 35 3.00 -20.76 0.44
N ALA A 36 2.14 -20.69 1.46
CA ALA A 36 2.19 -19.62 2.46
C ALA A 36 3.52 -19.65 3.25
N LEU A 37 3.99 -20.83 3.60
CA LEU A 37 5.27 -21.04 4.31
C LEU A 37 6.46 -20.62 3.44
N ASP A 38 6.52 -21.14 2.21
CA ASP A 38 7.67 -20.98 1.31
C ASP A 38 7.73 -19.58 0.68
N SER A 39 6.62 -18.86 0.59
CA SER A 39 6.59 -17.50 0.03
C SER A 39 7.39 -16.47 0.83
N GLY A 40 7.67 -16.75 2.11
CA GLY A 40 8.37 -15.83 3.00
C GLY A 40 7.57 -14.59 3.42
N VAL A 41 6.28 -14.51 3.09
CA VAL A 41 5.39 -13.41 3.52
C VAL A 41 4.89 -13.60 4.95
N THR A 42 4.88 -14.84 5.43
CA THR A 42 4.54 -15.20 6.81
C THR A 42 5.79 -15.19 7.69
N ILE A 43 5.61 -15.03 8.98
CA ILE A 43 6.69 -15.17 9.94
C ILE A 43 6.62 -16.55 10.58
N VAL A 44 7.75 -17.26 10.51
CA VAL A 44 7.91 -18.63 11.01
C VAL A 44 8.79 -18.62 12.24
N ALA A 45 8.43 -19.40 13.25
CA ALA A 45 9.23 -19.59 14.44
C ALA A 45 10.53 -20.35 14.10
N LYS A 46 11.67 -19.81 14.53
CA LYS A 46 12.99 -20.38 14.27
C LYS A 46 13.34 -21.50 15.25
N ARG A 47 12.84 -21.41 16.47
CA ARG A 47 13.13 -22.32 17.58
C ARG A 47 11.87 -22.57 18.40
N ASP A 48 11.88 -23.68 19.13
CA ASP A 48 10.81 -24.00 20.08
C ASP A 48 10.81 -23.00 21.24
N GLY A 49 9.63 -22.54 21.63
CA GLY A 49 9.53 -21.57 22.68
C GLY A 49 8.12 -21.27 23.17
N LEU A 50 8.06 -20.34 24.11
CA LEU A 50 6.84 -19.81 24.68
C LEU A 50 6.70 -18.34 24.29
N VAL A 51 5.55 -17.93 23.80
CA VAL A 51 5.28 -16.54 23.47
C VAL A 51 5.15 -15.72 24.76
N ASP A 52 6.13 -14.84 25.00
CA ASP A 52 6.21 -14.02 26.21
C ASP A 52 5.45 -12.70 26.07
N LYS A 53 5.67 -11.97 24.97
CA LYS A 53 5.04 -10.68 24.69
C LYS A 53 4.66 -10.53 23.23
N ILE A 54 3.53 -9.86 22.99
CA ILE A 54 3.08 -9.50 21.65
C ILE A 54 2.65 -8.03 21.67
N ASP A 55 3.11 -7.29 20.70
CA ASP A 55 2.57 -5.97 20.38
C ASP A 55 2.29 -5.85 18.87
N GLY A 56 1.75 -4.71 18.44
CA GLY A 56 1.42 -4.49 17.02
C GLY A 56 2.62 -4.53 16.06
N LYS A 57 3.85 -4.49 16.56
CA LYS A 57 5.07 -4.42 15.76
C LYS A 57 6.01 -5.60 15.94
N ARG A 58 5.84 -6.40 16.99
CA ARG A 58 6.77 -7.49 17.30
C ARG A 58 6.13 -8.60 18.12
N ILE A 59 6.70 -9.81 17.97
CA ILE A 59 6.41 -10.98 18.79
C ILE A 59 7.71 -11.38 19.48
N VAL A 60 7.66 -11.59 20.80
CA VAL A 60 8.79 -12.00 21.61
C VAL A 60 8.55 -13.43 22.08
N VAL A 61 9.43 -14.33 21.71
CA VAL A 61 9.36 -15.75 22.06
C VAL A 61 10.54 -16.09 22.97
N LYS A 62 10.25 -16.61 24.14
CA LYS A 62 11.25 -17.15 25.06
C LYS A 62 11.54 -18.59 24.66
N VAL A 63 12.78 -18.86 24.28
CA VAL A 63 13.22 -20.18 23.82
C VAL A 63 13.21 -21.19 24.96
N THR A 64 12.69 -22.38 24.73
CA THR A 64 12.56 -23.42 25.74
C THR A 64 13.73 -24.43 25.69
N GLU A 65 14.42 -24.48 24.55
CA GLU A 65 15.62 -25.34 24.41
C GLU A 65 16.78 -24.80 25.24
N GLU A 66 17.62 -25.74 25.75
CA GLU A 66 18.86 -25.36 26.38
C GLU A 66 19.74 -24.58 25.41
N THR A 67 19.91 -23.28 25.72
CA THR A 67 20.68 -22.38 24.87
C THR A 67 22.16 -22.61 25.09
N ASP A 68 22.91 -22.90 24.04
CA ASP A 68 24.35 -22.72 24.03
C ASP A 68 24.72 -21.36 24.58
N PHE A 69 25.74 -21.24 25.39
CA PHE A 69 26.18 -19.99 26.03
C PHE A 69 26.32 -18.78 25.06
N ASN A 70 26.39 -19.05 23.76
CA ASN A 70 26.54 -18.03 22.71
C ASN A 70 25.23 -17.64 22.01
N LYS A 71 24.07 -18.22 22.35
CA LYS A 71 22.77 -17.90 21.72
C LYS A 71 21.84 -17.19 22.70
N SER A 72 21.10 -16.22 22.20
CA SER A 72 20.07 -15.54 23.00
C SER A 72 18.99 -16.52 23.45
N SER A 73 18.52 -16.38 24.68
CA SER A 73 17.37 -17.12 25.21
C SER A 73 16.02 -16.58 24.72
N VAL A 74 16.03 -15.51 23.92
CA VAL A 74 14.84 -14.84 23.43
C VAL A 74 14.98 -14.58 21.93
N ASP A 75 13.94 -14.91 21.18
CA ASP A 75 13.79 -14.56 19.77
C ASP A 75 12.78 -13.42 19.62
N ILE A 76 13.18 -12.39 18.88
CA ILE A 76 12.32 -11.23 18.59
C ILE A 76 12.01 -11.23 17.10
N TYR A 77 10.72 -11.30 16.78
CA TYR A 77 10.18 -11.23 15.42
C TYR A 77 9.52 -9.89 15.19
N ASN A 78 10.10 -9.07 14.32
CA ASN A 78 9.55 -7.78 13.95
C ASN A 78 8.54 -7.95 12.82
N LEU A 79 7.33 -7.40 13.01
CA LEU A 79 6.25 -7.43 12.03
C LEU A 79 6.37 -6.25 11.07
N GLN A 80 6.21 -6.52 9.78
CA GLN A 80 6.07 -5.47 8.77
C GLN A 80 4.66 -4.90 8.83
N LYS A 81 4.57 -3.58 9.05
CA LYS A 81 3.28 -2.89 9.19
C LYS A 81 3.12 -1.84 8.11
N PHE A 82 2.06 -1.96 7.31
CA PHE A 82 1.66 -1.00 6.27
C PHE A 82 2.82 -0.55 5.37
N LYS A 83 3.63 -1.50 4.94
CA LYS A 83 4.76 -1.25 4.04
C LYS A 83 4.30 -1.35 2.58
N ARG A 84 4.82 -0.48 1.72
CA ARG A 84 4.57 -0.54 0.28
C ARG A 84 5.28 -1.74 -0.34
N SER A 85 4.57 -2.53 -1.15
CA SER A 85 5.18 -3.54 -2.02
C SER A 85 5.65 -2.93 -3.34
N ASN A 86 6.38 -3.70 -4.14
CA ASN A 86 6.81 -3.26 -5.48
C ASN A 86 5.64 -2.95 -6.43
N GLN A 87 4.47 -3.54 -6.20
CA GLN A 87 3.24 -3.31 -6.96
C GLN A 87 2.30 -2.29 -6.30
N ASN A 88 2.81 -1.48 -5.37
CA ASN A 88 2.04 -0.49 -4.60
C ASN A 88 0.92 -1.09 -3.74
N THR A 89 0.96 -2.36 -3.45
CA THR A 89 0.04 -3.01 -2.52
C THR A 89 0.54 -2.92 -1.08
N CYS A 90 -0.34 -3.12 -0.10
CA CYS A 90 -0.01 -3.02 1.31
C CYS A 90 0.55 -4.34 1.85
N ILE A 91 1.74 -4.31 2.41
CA ILE A 91 2.30 -5.41 3.20
C ILE A 91 2.03 -5.11 4.67
N ASN A 92 1.20 -5.95 5.28
CA ASN A 92 0.85 -5.82 6.69
C ASN A 92 0.81 -7.22 7.32
N GLN A 93 1.67 -7.44 8.31
CA GLN A 93 1.74 -8.72 9.02
C GLN A 93 0.93 -8.65 10.32
N LYS A 94 0.16 -9.70 10.58
CA LYS A 94 -0.72 -9.81 11.74
C LYS A 94 -0.33 -11.04 12.56
N PRO A 95 -0.14 -10.93 13.90
CA PRO A 95 0.17 -12.08 14.73
C PRO A 95 -1.02 -13.05 14.78
N LEU A 96 -0.72 -14.34 14.74
CA LEU A 96 -1.71 -15.43 14.91
C LEU A 96 -1.71 -15.98 16.33
N VAL A 97 -0.58 -15.90 17.02
CA VAL A 97 -0.35 -16.44 18.35
C VAL A 97 -0.81 -15.45 19.43
N ARG A 98 -1.02 -15.98 20.63
CA ARG A 98 -1.32 -15.20 21.84
C ARG A 98 -0.21 -15.36 22.88
N VAL A 99 -0.16 -14.45 23.84
CA VAL A 99 0.76 -14.55 24.97
C VAL A 99 0.47 -15.83 25.76
N GLY A 100 1.51 -16.63 26.00
CA GLY A 100 1.43 -17.92 26.67
C GLY A 100 1.30 -19.12 25.73
N ASP A 101 1.17 -18.91 24.41
CA ASP A 101 1.15 -20.02 23.45
C ASP A 101 2.53 -20.65 23.30
N LYS A 102 2.54 -21.97 23.15
CA LYS A 102 3.75 -22.73 22.82
C LYS A 102 3.89 -22.82 21.31
N VAL A 103 5.04 -22.48 20.81
CA VAL A 103 5.39 -22.53 19.38
C VAL A 103 6.53 -23.49 19.16
N LYS A 104 6.49 -24.21 18.05
CA LYS A 104 7.56 -25.09 17.59
C LYS A 104 8.33 -24.46 16.43
N SER A 105 9.54 -24.90 16.24
CA SER A 105 10.32 -24.53 15.05
C SER A 105 9.56 -24.93 13.78
N GLY A 106 9.38 -24.00 12.88
CA GLY A 106 8.59 -24.19 11.66
C GLY A 106 7.12 -23.73 11.74
N ASP A 107 6.58 -23.44 12.93
CA ASP A 107 5.22 -22.94 13.06
C ASP A 107 5.09 -21.50 12.52
N ILE A 108 4.00 -21.22 11.82
CA ILE A 108 3.67 -19.85 11.37
C ILE A 108 3.09 -19.09 12.54
N ILE A 109 3.75 -18.00 12.94
CA ILE A 109 3.37 -17.17 14.10
C ILE A 109 2.71 -15.85 13.70
N ALA A 110 2.87 -15.44 12.44
CA ALA A 110 2.18 -14.26 11.91
C ALA A 110 1.84 -14.44 10.43
N ASP A 111 0.62 -14.02 10.05
CA ASP A 111 0.18 -13.95 8.67
C ASP A 111 0.75 -12.71 7.96
N GLY A 112 0.98 -12.85 6.66
CA GLY A 112 1.34 -11.77 5.75
C GLY A 112 0.18 -11.35 4.84
N PRO A 113 0.46 -10.61 3.76
CA PRO A 113 -0.52 -10.30 2.74
C PRO A 113 -1.01 -11.57 2.04
N SER A 114 -2.30 -11.60 1.68
CA SER A 114 -2.95 -12.75 1.02
C SER A 114 -2.77 -14.09 1.74
N THR A 115 -2.66 -14.07 3.05
CA THR A 115 -2.61 -15.26 3.90
C THR A 115 -3.59 -15.14 5.06
N ARG A 116 -4.15 -16.28 5.49
CA ARG A 116 -5.02 -16.36 6.64
C ARG A 116 -4.80 -17.67 7.39
N LEU A 117 -4.54 -17.58 8.69
CA LEU A 117 -4.24 -18.74 9.55
C LEU A 117 -3.12 -19.64 9.00
N GLY A 118 -2.10 -19.06 8.36
CA GLY A 118 -1.00 -19.80 7.77
C GLY A 118 -1.29 -20.45 6.42
N GLU A 119 -2.43 -20.17 5.82
CA GLU A 119 -2.82 -20.67 4.49
C GLU A 119 -2.93 -19.55 3.49
N LEU A 120 -2.71 -19.86 2.21
CA LEU A 120 -2.88 -18.93 1.11
C LEU A 120 -4.35 -18.50 0.98
N ALA A 121 -4.60 -17.21 1.01
CA ALA A 121 -5.93 -16.59 0.93
C ALA A 121 -5.90 -15.44 -0.09
N LEU A 122 -6.13 -15.77 -1.37
CA LEU A 122 -6.04 -14.80 -2.46
C LEU A 122 -7.29 -13.96 -2.67
N GLY A 123 -8.40 -14.31 -2.01
CA GLY A 123 -9.68 -13.67 -2.24
C GLY A 123 -10.65 -13.87 -1.09
N LYS A 124 -11.92 -13.94 -1.45
CA LYS A 124 -13.05 -14.04 -0.54
C LYS A 124 -14.04 -15.11 -1.02
N ASN A 125 -14.62 -15.84 -0.12
CA ASN A 125 -15.71 -16.76 -0.45
C ASN A 125 -17.03 -15.98 -0.50
N VAL A 126 -17.68 -15.99 -1.66
CA VAL A 126 -18.94 -15.27 -1.88
C VAL A 126 -20.02 -16.22 -2.38
N THR A 127 -21.27 -15.96 -2.01
CA THR A 127 -22.43 -16.68 -2.54
C THR A 127 -22.73 -16.17 -3.95
N VAL A 128 -22.80 -17.08 -4.91
CA VAL A 128 -23.08 -16.78 -6.32
C VAL A 128 -24.39 -17.41 -6.75
N ALA A 129 -25.25 -16.64 -7.44
CA ALA A 129 -26.43 -17.13 -8.11
C ALA A 129 -26.20 -17.22 -9.61
N PHE A 130 -26.35 -18.40 -10.19
CA PHE A 130 -26.25 -18.64 -11.63
C PHE A 130 -27.64 -18.51 -12.27
N MET A 131 -28.00 -17.30 -12.66
CA MET A 131 -29.31 -17.01 -13.25
C MET A 131 -29.23 -15.76 -14.14
N PRO A 132 -30.05 -15.67 -15.21
CA PRO A 132 -30.19 -14.43 -15.94
C PRO A 132 -30.90 -13.37 -15.08
N TRP A 133 -30.43 -12.13 -15.12
CA TRP A 133 -31.02 -11.02 -14.39
C TRP A 133 -31.27 -9.84 -15.32
N GLN A 134 -32.46 -9.73 -15.87
CA GLN A 134 -32.90 -8.60 -16.71
C GLN A 134 -31.91 -8.15 -17.79
N GLY A 135 -31.07 -9.04 -18.29
CA GLY A 135 -30.04 -8.76 -19.27
C GLY A 135 -28.78 -8.05 -18.74
N TYR A 136 -28.73 -7.63 -17.46
CA TYR A 136 -27.57 -6.95 -16.91
C TYR A 136 -26.34 -7.82 -16.70
N ASN A 137 -26.50 -9.13 -16.74
CA ASN A 137 -25.41 -10.10 -16.69
C ASN A 137 -25.23 -10.85 -18.03
N PHE A 138 -25.50 -10.16 -19.16
CA PHE A 138 -25.31 -10.71 -20.49
C PHE A 138 -23.82 -10.94 -20.80
N GLU A 139 -23.52 -12.10 -21.43
CA GLU A 139 -22.16 -12.57 -21.71
C GLU A 139 -21.30 -12.69 -20.43
N ASP A 140 -20.17 -11.94 -20.37
CA ASP A 140 -19.22 -11.98 -19.26
C ASP A 140 -19.51 -10.95 -18.16
N SER A 141 -20.65 -10.26 -18.25
CA SER A 141 -21.06 -9.28 -17.25
C SER A 141 -21.50 -9.94 -15.94
N ILE A 142 -21.10 -9.36 -14.83
CA ILE A 142 -21.43 -9.84 -13.48
C ILE A 142 -22.10 -8.72 -12.69
N LEU A 143 -23.21 -9.05 -12.05
CA LEU A 143 -23.86 -8.18 -11.07
C LEU A 143 -23.27 -8.42 -9.69
N ILE A 144 -22.91 -7.36 -9.01
CA ILE A 144 -22.34 -7.40 -7.66
C ILE A 144 -23.31 -6.71 -6.71
N SER A 145 -23.54 -7.32 -5.55
CA SER A 145 -24.34 -6.74 -4.48
C SER A 145 -23.62 -5.53 -3.86
N GLU A 146 -24.36 -4.48 -3.55
CA GLU A 146 -23.86 -3.31 -2.80
C GLU A 146 -23.24 -3.68 -1.44
N ARG A 147 -23.67 -4.79 -0.85
CA ARG A 147 -23.05 -5.33 0.35
C ARG A 147 -21.56 -5.65 0.21
N CYS A 148 -21.08 -5.95 -0.99
CA CYS A 148 -19.66 -6.16 -1.22
C CYS A 148 -18.82 -4.88 -0.94
N VAL A 149 -19.42 -3.72 -1.13
CA VAL A 149 -18.78 -2.42 -0.81
C VAL A 149 -18.95 -2.10 0.68
N THR A 150 -20.16 -2.24 1.23
CA THR A 150 -20.43 -1.89 2.64
C THR A 150 -19.72 -2.80 3.63
N ASP A 151 -19.53 -4.07 3.30
CA ASP A 151 -18.88 -5.07 4.16
C ASP A 151 -17.35 -5.17 3.90
N ASP A 152 -16.78 -4.34 3.02
CA ASP A 152 -15.37 -4.37 2.62
C ASP A 152 -14.90 -5.74 2.09
N VAL A 153 -15.74 -6.40 1.29
CA VAL A 153 -15.48 -7.78 0.82
C VAL A 153 -14.23 -7.85 -0.04
N PHE A 154 -14.08 -6.94 -1.01
CA PHE A 154 -12.96 -6.88 -1.94
C PHE A 154 -12.09 -5.62 -1.76
N THR A 155 -12.19 -4.97 -0.62
CA THR A 155 -11.44 -3.75 -0.32
C THR A 155 -9.95 -4.06 -0.21
N SER A 156 -9.14 -3.27 -0.87
CA SER A 156 -7.68 -3.35 -0.85
C SER A 156 -7.06 -1.98 -0.51
N VAL A 157 -5.86 -2.01 0.04
CA VAL A 157 -5.09 -0.80 0.38
C VAL A 157 -3.93 -0.69 -0.59
N HIS A 158 -3.81 0.46 -1.25
CA HIS A 158 -2.72 0.77 -2.15
C HIS A 158 -1.89 1.92 -1.58
N ILE A 159 -0.57 1.75 -1.57
CA ILE A 159 0.39 2.73 -1.08
C ILE A 159 1.21 3.20 -2.26
N VAL A 160 1.04 4.46 -2.63
CA VAL A 160 1.80 5.10 -3.71
C VAL A 160 2.81 6.04 -3.09
N GLU A 161 4.05 5.97 -3.55
CA GLU A 161 5.14 6.82 -3.11
C GLU A 161 5.51 7.78 -4.23
N TYR A 162 5.53 9.06 -3.91
CA TYR A 162 5.98 10.12 -4.81
C TYR A 162 7.25 10.73 -4.25
N GLU A 163 8.29 10.80 -5.05
CA GLU A 163 9.55 11.41 -4.69
C GLU A 163 9.76 12.69 -5.50
N ILE A 164 10.08 13.77 -4.82
CA ILE A 164 10.41 15.05 -5.44
C ILE A 164 11.69 15.58 -4.82
N MET A 165 12.53 16.16 -5.64
CA MET A 165 13.76 16.83 -5.19
C MET A 165 13.91 18.21 -5.83
N ALA A 166 14.45 19.15 -5.08
CA ALA A 166 14.90 20.43 -5.60
C ALA A 166 16.30 20.26 -6.19
N ARG A 167 16.52 20.80 -7.38
CA ARG A 167 17.78 20.71 -8.12
C ARG A 167 18.36 22.10 -8.38
N ASP A 168 19.67 22.17 -8.46
CA ASP A 168 20.34 23.37 -8.92
C ASP A 168 20.19 23.47 -10.44
N THR A 169 19.63 24.58 -10.91
CA THR A 169 19.53 24.89 -12.34
C THR A 169 20.46 26.01 -12.72
N LYS A 170 20.77 26.14 -14.03
CA LYS A 170 21.62 27.24 -14.55
C LYS A 170 21.03 28.63 -14.25
N LEU A 171 19.75 28.73 -13.94
CA LEU A 171 19.02 29.96 -13.68
C LEU A 171 18.82 30.24 -12.18
N GLY A 172 19.23 29.33 -11.31
CA GLY A 172 19.10 29.38 -9.87
C GLY A 172 18.69 28.06 -9.27
N GLU A 173 18.64 28.00 -7.96
CA GLU A 173 18.23 26.83 -7.19
C GLU A 173 16.71 26.71 -7.20
N GLU A 174 16.20 25.48 -7.37
CA GLU A 174 14.81 25.17 -7.12
C GLU A 174 14.55 25.12 -5.61
N GLU A 175 13.37 25.50 -5.18
CA GLU A 175 13.00 25.50 -3.77
C GLU A 175 11.67 24.80 -3.55
N ILE A 176 11.60 23.98 -2.49
CA ILE A 176 10.36 23.40 -2.00
C ILE A 176 9.81 24.34 -0.93
N THR A 177 8.65 24.96 -1.21
CA THR A 177 8.05 25.96 -0.36
C THR A 177 6.52 25.97 -0.49
N ARG A 178 5.85 26.42 0.56
CA ARG A 178 4.41 26.67 0.53
C ARG A 178 4.05 27.96 -0.22
N ASP A 179 5.00 28.90 -0.29
CA ASP A 179 4.80 30.19 -0.95
C ASP A 179 4.87 30.03 -2.48
N ILE A 180 3.74 29.65 -3.08
CA ILE A 180 3.61 29.42 -4.51
C ILE A 180 2.84 30.60 -5.11
N PRO A 181 3.41 31.35 -6.08
CA PRO A 181 2.71 32.43 -6.74
C PRO A 181 1.54 31.89 -7.58
N ASN A 182 0.47 32.69 -7.65
CA ASN A 182 -0.73 32.44 -8.48
C ASN A 182 -1.54 31.19 -8.10
N VAL A 183 -1.49 30.75 -6.86
CA VAL A 183 -2.29 29.64 -6.33
C VAL A 183 -3.12 30.15 -5.14
N ASN A 184 -4.40 29.77 -5.08
CA ASN A 184 -5.27 30.11 -3.96
C ASN A 184 -4.82 29.41 -2.67
N GLU A 185 -4.92 30.10 -1.54
CA GLU A 185 -4.63 29.51 -0.23
C GLU A 185 -5.46 28.26 0.08
N GLU A 186 -6.67 28.17 -0.46
CA GLU A 186 -7.52 27.01 -0.29
C GLU A 186 -6.92 25.74 -0.94
N ALA A 187 -6.22 25.88 -2.06
CA ALA A 187 -5.49 24.78 -2.70
C ALA A 187 -4.23 24.37 -1.91
N LEU A 188 -3.71 25.24 -1.05
CA LEU A 188 -2.52 25.01 -0.23
C LEU A 188 -2.85 24.55 1.20
N LYS A 189 -4.12 24.35 1.52
CA LYS A 189 -4.58 24.02 2.90
C LYS A 189 -3.94 22.77 3.48
N ASN A 190 -3.60 21.80 2.63
CA ASN A 190 -3.02 20.51 3.03
C ASN A 190 -1.49 20.55 3.16
N LEU A 191 -0.85 21.67 2.80
CA LEU A 191 0.60 21.82 2.90
C LEU A 191 1.00 22.38 4.27
N ASP A 192 2.12 21.87 4.79
CA ASP A 192 2.80 22.43 5.95
C ASP A 192 3.64 23.67 5.58
N GLU A 193 4.34 24.25 6.55
CA GLU A 193 5.20 25.43 6.33
C GLU A 193 6.38 25.14 5.39
N SER A 194 6.78 23.87 5.28
CA SER A 194 7.84 23.42 4.36
C SER A 194 7.35 23.25 2.92
N GLY A 195 6.04 23.36 2.67
CA GLY A 195 5.45 23.14 1.35
C GLY A 195 5.19 21.67 1.02
N ILE A 196 5.18 20.78 2.02
CA ILE A 196 4.90 19.35 1.88
C ILE A 196 3.55 19.06 2.57
N VAL A 197 2.77 18.13 2.02
CA VAL A 197 1.52 17.71 2.63
C VAL A 197 1.75 17.16 4.04
N TYR A 198 0.93 17.60 5.01
CA TYR A 198 1.07 17.14 6.40
C TYR A 198 0.57 15.70 6.57
N ILE A 199 1.16 14.99 7.54
CA ILE A 199 0.79 13.61 7.84
C ILE A 199 -0.65 13.55 8.37
N GLY A 200 -1.47 12.67 7.76
CA GLY A 200 -2.89 12.52 8.09
C GLY A 200 -3.83 13.40 7.27
N ALA A 201 -3.32 14.18 6.30
CA ALA A 201 -4.15 14.93 5.39
C ALA A 201 -4.98 14.00 4.51
N GLU A 202 -6.26 14.31 4.35
CA GLU A 202 -7.12 13.68 3.36
C GLU A 202 -6.93 14.40 2.03
N VAL A 203 -6.48 13.67 1.01
CA VAL A 203 -6.16 14.21 -0.30
C VAL A 203 -7.05 13.62 -1.38
N ASN A 204 -7.48 14.45 -2.31
CA ASN A 204 -8.31 14.08 -3.44
C ASN A 204 -7.54 14.24 -4.75
N ALA A 205 -8.10 13.71 -5.83
CA ALA A 205 -7.54 13.91 -7.16
C ALA A 205 -7.52 15.41 -7.50
N GLY A 206 -6.33 15.93 -7.87
CA GLY A 206 -6.12 17.34 -8.17
C GLY A 206 -5.56 18.17 -7.00
N ASP A 207 -5.48 17.62 -5.79
CA ASP A 207 -4.88 18.33 -4.66
C ASP A 207 -3.36 18.42 -4.80
N ILE A 208 -2.80 19.52 -4.31
CA ILE A 208 -1.37 19.77 -4.31
C ILE A 208 -0.72 19.02 -3.15
N LEU A 209 0.26 18.16 -3.45
CA LEU A 209 1.00 17.40 -2.45
C LEU A 209 2.30 18.07 -2.02
N VAL A 210 2.98 18.73 -2.95
CA VAL A 210 4.24 19.44 -2.70
C VAL A 210 4.26 20.71 -3.52
N GLY A 211 4.65 21.81 -2.90
CA GLY A 211 4.92 23.08 -3.56
C GLY A 211 6.39 23.19 -3.94
N LYS A 212 6.69 23.28 -5.22
CA LYS A 212 8.05 23.46 -5.75
C LYS A 212 8.09 24.68 -6.65
N VAL A 213 9.08 25.50 -6.49
CA VAL A 213 9.28 26.73 -7.24
C VAL A 213 10.58 26.60 -8.02
N THR A 214 10.52 26.88 -9.32
CA THR A 214 11.67 26.82 -10.23
C THR A 214 11.92 28.21 -10.82
N PRO A 215 13.16 28.75 -10.77
CA PRO A 215 13.46 30.03 -11.39
C PRO A 215 13.34 29.94 -12.91
N LYS A 216 12.70 30.94 -13.52
CA LYS A 216 12.48 31.03 -14.95
C LYS A 216 13.41 32.06 -15.58
N GLY A 217 13.98 31.71 -16.72
CA GLY A 217 14.84 32.66 -17.49
C GLY A 217 14.04 33.78 -18.15
N ASP A 218 14.68 34.91 -18.33
CA ASP A 218 14.11 36.14 -18.93
C ASP A 218 13.57 35.99 -20.36
N SER A 219 13.89 34.90 -21.04
CA SER A 219 13.59 34.71 -22.47
C SER A 219 12.14 34.29 -22.76
N ALA A 220 11.34 33.92 -21.76
CA ALA A 220 9.99 33.39 -21.95
C ALA A 220 8.88 34.38 -21.56
N SER A 221 9.20 35.55 -21.02
CA SER A 221 8.24 36.55 -20.59
C SER A 221 8.01 37.62 -21.66
N GLY A 222 6.73 37.91 -21.94
CA GLY A 222 6.34 39.03 -22.83
C GLY A 222 6.73 40.38 -22.24
N PRO A 223 6.75 41.47 -23.06
CA PRO A 223 7.13 42.80 -22.62
C PRO A 223 6.26 43.32 -21.45
N GLU A 224 4.98 42.98 -21.42
CA GLU A 224 4.03 43.36 -20.37
C GLU A 224 4.34 42.68 -19.03
N GLU A 225 4.76 41.41 -19.07
CA GLU A 225 5.12 40.63 -17.89
C GLU A 225 6.44 41.09 -17.30
N LYS A 226 7.40 41.53 -18.14
CA LYS A 226 8.65 42.17 -17.71
C LYS A 226 8.40 43.49 -17.00
N LEU A 227 7.43 44.28 -17.48
CA LEU A 227 7.05 45.52 -16.86
C LEU A 227 6.40 45.32 -15.49
N LEU A 228 5.47 44.38 -15.37
CA LEU A 228 4.84 43.99 -14.11
C LEU A 228 5.84 43.51 -13.06
N ARG A 229 6.82 42.72 -13.46
CA ARG A 229 7.91 42.25 -12.58
C ARG A 229 8.82 43.38 -12.09
N SER A 230 9.11 44.36 -12.95
CA SER A 230 9.94 45.51 -12.55
C SER A 230 9.20 46.43 -11.57
N ILE A 231 7.89 46.49 -11.65
CA ILE A 231 7.03 47.36 -10.79
C ILE A 231 6.79 46.66 -9.43
N PHE A 232 6.51 45.35 -9.41
CA PHE A 232 6.17 44.59 -8.19
C PHE A 232 7.30 43.84 -7.55
N GLY A 233 8.52 43.85 -8.13
CA GLY A 233 9.69 43.21 -7.53
C GLY A 233 9.64 41.68 -7.47
N GLU A 234 8.72 41.05 -8.16
CA GLU A 234 8.57 39.61 -8.18
C GLU A 234 9.67 38.94 -8.98
N LYS A 235 10.36 37.97 -8.37
CA LYS A 235 11.27 37.07 -9.07
C LYS A 235 10.48 36.22 -10.06
N ALA A 236 11.08 35.99 -11.24
CA ALA A 236 10.50 35.12 -12.28
C ALA A 236 10.51 33.67 -11.82
N ILE A 237 9.44 33.23 -11.22
CA ILE A 237 9.32 31.90 -10.62
C ILE A 237 8.16 31.17 -11.30
N ASP A 238 8.43 30.02 -11.94
CA ASP A 238 7.39 29.09 -12.36
C ASP A 238 7.09 28.14 -11.20
N ALA A 239 5.85 28.18 -10.72
CA ALA A 239 5.39 27.19 -9.76
C ALA A 239 5.09 25.89 -10.49
N VAL A 240 5.88 24.87 -10.24
CA VAL A 240 5.56 23.49 -10.62
C VAL A 240 4.91 22.83 -9.42
N SER A 241 3.57 22.79 -9.43
CA SER A 241 2.83 22.02 -8.44
C SER A 241 2.66 20.58 -8.95
N TYR A 242 3.03 19.59 -8.15
CA TYR A 242 2.73 18.20 -8.44
C TYR A 242 1.24 17.95 -8.14
N THR A 243 0.41 17.97 -9.17
CA THR A 243 -1.07 17.95 -9.05
C THR A 243 -1.71 16.72 -9.64
N HIS A 244 -1.05 15.58 -9.78
CA HIS A 244 -1.73 14.41 -10.33
C HIS A 244 -1.63 13.18 -9.42
N LEU A 245 -2.53 13.13 -8.42
CA LEU A 245 -3.12 11.87 -8.01
C LEU A 245 -4.22 11.53 -9.04
N THR A 246 -3.87 10.90 -10.15
CA THR A 246 -4.84 10.08 -10.84
C THR A 246 -5.06 8.87 -9.94
N LEU A 247 -6.10 8.94 -9.11
CA LEU A 247 -6.65 7.72 -8.53
C LEU A 247 -6.92 6.79 -9.72
N PRO A 248 -6.45 5.52 -9.66
CA PRO A 248 -6.85 4.57 -10.66
C PRO A 248 -8.38 4.63 -10.67
N THR A 249 -8.92 5.11 -11.77
CA THR A 249 -10.35 4.98 -12.03
C THR A 249 -10.59 3.50 -11.95
N SER A 250 -11.31 3.07 -10.91
CA SER A 250 -11.85 1.73 -10.89
C SER A 250 -12.69 1.63 -12.14
N ASN A 251 -12.13 1.02 -13.17
CA ASN A 251 -12.93 0.57 -14.29
C ASN A 251 -13.88 -0.47 -13.74
N SER A 252 -15.06 0.02 -13.38
CA SER A 252 -16.23 -0.79 -13.12
C SER A 252 -16.65 -1.55 -14.37
#